data_1ac23f756b217fdedf89974ef0245a0d
#
_entry.id   1ac23f756b217fdedf89974ef0245a0d
#
_cell.length_a   1.000
_cell.length_b   1.000
_cell.length_c   1.000
_cell.angle_alpha   90.00
_cell.angle_beta   90.00
_cell.angle_gamma   90.00
#
_symmetry.space_group_name_H-M   'P 1'
#
loop_
_entity.id
_entity.type
_entity.pdbx_description
1 polymer ?
#
loop_
_entity_poly.entity_id
_entity_poly.type
_entity_poly.pdbx_seq_one_letter_code
_entity_poly.pdbx_strand_id
1 'polypeptide(L)'
;MYKVFFRVGIPPSFGIAENLKTSTSKRFPPQTLAAFHATKYLYIRSGDHRFIPIWVVVVENRVIVRSWNDKSGGWYRAFLSQPLGHIRLDERELPIRALPLRSARLNNATDEAFASKYVTKANLKYVEGFKLPRRKATTLELVPA
;
A
#
# COMPACT_ATOMS: atom_id res chain seq x y z
N MET A 1 3.27 0.21 -22.47
CA MET A 1 3.58 0.49 -23.06
C MET A 1 4.00 0.42 -23.40
N TYR A 2 3.97 -0.02 -22.99
CA TYR A 2 4.48 0.18 -23.55
C TYR A 2 4.88 0.18 -24.02
N LYS A 3 4.61 0.52 -23.58
CA LYS A 3 5.07 0.62 -24.25
C LYS A 3 5.59 0.77 -24.57
N VAL A 4 5.66 0.67 -24.63
CA VAL A 4 6.18 0.92 -25.16
C VAL A 4 6.61 0.88 -25.56
N PHE A 5 6.65 0.89 -25.54
CA PHE A 5 7.22 1.06 -26.14
C PHE A 5 7.61 1.06 -26.56
N PHE A 6 7.65 1.32 -26.30
CA PHE A 6 8.19 1.43 -27.06
C PHE A 6 8.69 1.54 -27.55
N ARG A 7 8.67 2.04 -27.32
CA ARG A 7 9.28 2.20 -27.99
C ARG A 7 9.94 2.32 -28.27
N VAL A 8 10.18 2.43 -28.19
CA VAL A 8 10.90 2.59 -28.55
C VAL A 8 11.66 2.56 -28.45
N GLY A 9 12.03 2.65 -28.40
CA GLY A 9 12.67 2.76 -28.32
C GLY A 9 13.39 2.77 -27.88
N ILE A 10 13.73 2.70 -27.86
CA ILE A 10 14.40 2.76 -27.59
C ILE A 10 15.00 2.60 -27.33
N PRO A 11 15.30 2.77 -27.35
CA PRO A 11 15.84 2.60 -27.11
C PRO A 11 16.43 2.37 -26.68
N PRO A 12 16.85 2.36 -26.55
CA PRO A 12 17.27 2.17 -26.02
C PRO A 12 17.85 2.19 -25.48
N SER A 13 17.97 2.24 -25.16
CA SER A 13 18.27 2.34 -24.59
C SER A 13 18.66 2.49 -24.06
N PHE A 14 18.77 2.41 -23.73
CA PHE A 14 18.89 2.63 -23.10
C PHE A 14 18.98 2.47 -22.34
N GLY A 15 18.97 2.72 -22.16
CA GLY A 15 18.74 2.60 -21.34
C GLY A 15 18.86 2.25 -20.70
N ILE A 16 18.83 1.86 -20.31
CA ILE A 16 18.78 1.41 -19.71
C ILE A 16 19.13 1.37 -18.84
N ALA A 17 19.34 1.38 -18.61
CA ALA A 17 19.49 1.36 -17.80
C ALA A 17 19.35 1.87 -17.07
N GLU A 18 19.31 2.31 -16.87
CA GLU A 18 18.88 2.71 -16.25
C GLU A 18 18.13 2.49 -15.66
N ASN A 19 17.80 2.25 -15.74
CA ASN A 19 16.77 1.88 -15.26
C ASN A 19 16.67 1.10 -14.12
N LEU A 20 17.28 0.68 -13.63
CA LEU A 20 17.36 -0.05 -12.61
C LEU A 20 17.13 0.62 -11.38
N LYS A 21 17.59 1.70 -11.20
CA LYS A 21 17.32 2.46 -10.10
C LYS A 21 15.91 2.77 -10.04
N THR A 22 15.29 2.78 -11.13
CA THR A 22 13.88 3.01 -11.15
C THR A 22 13.14 1.91 -10.42
N SER A 23 13.72 0.74 -10.33
CA SER A 23 13.06 -0.33 -9.59
C SER A 23 12.98 -0.02 -8.11
N THR A 24 13.85 0.83 -7.57
CA THR A 24 13.79 1.15 -6.16
C THR A 24 12.69 2.14 -5.84
N SER A 25 12.16 2.84 -6.84
CA SER A 25 11.10 3.81 -6.64
C SER A 25 9.79 3.34 -7.26
N LYS A 26 9.58 2.03 -7.29
CA LYS A 26 8.35 1.49 -7.82
C LYS A 26 7.14 2.11 -7.17
N ARG A 27 6.22 2.51 -8.00
CA ARG A 27 4.93 3.06 -7.59
C ARG A 27 3.86 2.47 -8.46
N PHE A 28 2.65 2.47 -7.96
CA PHE A 28 1.51 2.08 -8.78
C PHE A 28 1.23 3.18 -9.82
N PRO A 29 0.73 2.80 -11.01
CA PRO A 29 0.35 3.80 -12.02
C PRO A 29 -0.76 4.72 -11.52
N PRO A 30 -0.91 5.91 -12.11
CA PRO A 30 -1.91 6.88 -11.65
C PRO A 30 -3.34 6.33 -11.57
N GLN A 31 -3.79 5.56 -12.54
CA GLN A 31 -5.14 5.02 -12.50
C GLN A 31 -5.32 3.98 -11.40
N THR A 32 -4.26 3.25 -11.05
CA THR A 32 -4.33 2.30 -9.94
C THR A 32 -4.35 3.06 -8.62
N LEU A 33 -3.56 4.14 -8.51
CA LEU A 33 -3.60 5.00 -7.33
C LEU A 33 -4.99 5.59 -7.14
N ALA A 34 -5.64 6.01 -8.23
CA ALA A 34 -7.00 6.53 -8.16
C ALA A 34 -7.97 5.47 -7.63
N ALA A 35 -7.81 4.22 -8.04
CA ALA A 35 -8.66 3.13 -7.55
C ALA A 35 -8.45 2.89 -6.06
N PHE A 36 -7.21 2.92 -5.57
CA PHE A 36 -6.94 2.82 -4.14
C PHE A 36 -7.58 3.98 -3.37
N HIS A 37 -7.53 5.17 -3.93
CA HIS A 37 -8.08 6.36 -3.29
C HIS A 37 -9.60 6.27 -3.19
N ALA A 38 -10.24 5.68 -4.20
CA ALA A 38 -11.70 5.61 -4.27
C ALA A 38 -12.30 4.47 -3.46
N THR A 39 -11.59 3.37 -3.31
CA THR A 39 -12.16 2.20 -2.64
C THR A 39 -12.18 2.39 -1.13
N LYS A 40 -13.25 1.90 -0.49
CA LYS A 40 -13.34 1.95 0.96
C LYS A 40 -12.51 0.83 1.61
N TYR A 41 -12.52 -0.35 1.01
CA TYR A 41 -11.78 -1.50 1.52
C TYR A 41 -11.00 -2.12 0.40
N LEU A 42 -9.87 -2.73 0.74
CA LEU A 42 -9.25 -3.70 -0.14
C LEU A 42 -9.06 -4.99 0.65
N TYR A 43 -8.84 -6.09 -0.06
CA TYR A 43 -8.54 -7.35 0.57
C TYR A 43 -7.07 -7.62 0.40
N ILE A 44 -6.41 -8.05 1.48
CA ILE A 44 -4.97 -8.24 1.47
C ILE A 44 -4.61 -9.58 2.07
N ARG A 45 -3.56 -10.22 1.54
CA ARG A 45 -2.95 -11.39 2.16
C ARG A 45 -1.45 -11.43 1.92
N SER A 46 -0.72 -11.87 2.92
CA SER A 46 0.70 -12.19 2.82
C SER A 46 0.80 -13.66 2.39
N GLY A 47 1.61 -13.95 1.36
CA GLY A 47 1.78 -15.33 0.90
C GLY A 47 0.44 -16.05 0.75
N ASP A 48 0.28 -17.15 1.46
CA ASP A 48 -0.93 -17.97 1.44
C ASP A 48 -1.91 -17.68 2.57
N HIS A 49 -1.67 -16.60 3.33
CA HIS A 49 -2.59 -16.18 4.38
C HIS A 49 -3.96 -15.88 3.75
N ARG A 50 -5.05 -16.05 4.50
CA ARG A 50 -6.36 -15.72 3.95
C ARG A 50 -6.46 -14.23 3.67
N PHE A 51 -7.32 -13.84 2.71
CA PHE A 51 -7.58 -12.44 2.42
C PHE A 51 -8.36 -11.79 3.57
N ILE A 52 -7.94 -10.60 3.94
CA ILE A 52 -8.55 -9.81 5.02
C ILE A 52 -8.96 -8.45 4.46
N PRO A 53 -10.19 -7.98 4.71
CA PRO A 53 -10.57 -6.63 4.31
C PRO A 53 -9.94 -5.60 5.24
N ILE A 54 -9.36 -4.56 4.67
CA ILE A 54 -8.70 -3.51 5.47
C ILE A 54 -8.95 -2.15 4.83
N TRP A 55 -8.74 -1.11 5.61
CA TRP A 55 -8.74 0.27 5.13
C TRP A 55 -7.43 0.57 4.40
N VAL A 56 -7.50 1.51 3.46
CA VAL A 56 -6.34 1.90 2.67
C VAL A 56 -6.38 3.41 2.41
N VAL A 57 -5.22 4.05 2.44
CA VAL A 57 -5.10 5.47 2.07
C VAL A 57 -3.94 5.64 1.12
N VAL A 58 -3.95 6.76 0.39
CA VAL A 58 -2.87 7.14 -0.51
C VAL A 58 -2.29 8.45 0.02
N VAL A 59 -0.99 8.46 0.29
CA VAL A 59 -0.28 9.62 0.83
C VAL A 59 0.95 9.86 -0.04
N GLU A 60 1.02 11.00 -0.70
CA GLU A 60 2.14 11.34 -1.58
C GLU A 60 2.41 10.24 -2.60
N ASN A 61 1.33 9.74 -3.20
CA ASN A 61 1.37 8.66 -4.20
C ASN A 61 1.86 7.32 -3.64
N ARG A 62 1.86 7.16 -2.33
CA ARG A 62 2.20 5.90 -1.66
C ARG A 62 0.93 5.27 -1.13
N VAL A 63 0.81 3.97 -1.30
CA VAL A 63 -0.34 3.21 -0.82
C VAL A 63 -0.02 2.70 0.57
N ILE A 64 -0.81 3.08 1.55
CA ILE A 64 -0.47 2.83 2.95
C ILE A 64 -1.64 2.15 3.65
N VAL A 65 -1.32 1.14 4.45
CA VAL A 65 -2.27 0.39 5.26
C VAL A 65 -1.76 0.31 6.69
N ARG A 66 -2.67 0.04 7.63
CA ARG A 66 -2.31 -0.03 9.05
C ARG A 66 -3.20 -1.06 9.73
N SER A 67 -2.63 -1.85 10.63
CA SER A 67 -3.40 -2.88 11.33
C SER A 67 -3.99 -2.34 12.61
N TRP A 68 -5.18 -2.83 12.96
CA TRP A 68 -5.79 -2.49 14.24
C TRP A 68 -5.06 -3.18 15.40
N ASN A 69 -4.50 -4.35 15.15
CA ASN A 69 -3.76 -5.05 16.19
C ASN A 69 -2.51 -5.70 15.60
N ASP A 70 -1.69 -6.23 16.48
CA ASP A 70 -0.39 -6.80 16.18
C ASP A 70 -0.37 -8.27 16.66
N LYS A 71 -1.50 -8.94 16.58
CA LYS A 71 -1.60 -10.28 17.14
C LYS A 71 -0.89 -11.32 16.28
N SER A 72 -0.41 -12.36 16.95
CA SER A 72 0.15 -13.53 16.32
C SER A 72 -0.91 -14.15 15.39
N GLY A 73 -0.50 -14.53 14.19
CA GLY A 73 -1.44 -15.08 13.20
C GLY A 73 -2.25 -14.04 12.46
N GLY A 74 -2.12 -12.75 12.79
CA GLY A 74 -2.79 -11.70 12.05
C GLY A 74 -2.06 -11.34 10.76
N TRP A 75 -2.73 -10.56 9.90
CA TRP A 75 -2.18 -10.25 8.58
C TRP A 75 -0.91 -9.39 8.65
N TYR A 76 -0.82 -8.50 9.63
CA TYR A 76 0.36 -7.65 9.75
C TYR A 76 1.60 -8.50 10.08
N ARG A 77 1.48 -9.38 11.07
CA ARG A 77 2.58 -10.27 11.44
C ARG A 77 2.96 -11.20 10.30
N ALA A 78 1.98 -11.64 9.52
CA ALA A 78 2.25 -12.48 8.35
C ALA A 78 3.15 -11.74 7.37
N PHE A 79 2.92 -10.44 7.13
CA PHE A 79 3.77 -9.66 6.24
C PHE A 79 5.17 -9.43 6.79
N LEU A 80 5.35 -9.39 8.10
CA LEU A 80 6.71 -9.30 8.66
C LEU A 80 7.54 -10.53 8.33
N SER A 81 6.89 -11.69 8.27
CA SER A 81 7.58 -12.94 7.91
C SER A 81 7.67 -13.14 6.41
N GLN A 82 6.64 -12.73 5.66
CA GLN A 82 6.59 -12.89 4.21
C GLN A 82 6.10 -11.58 3.60
N PRO A 83 7.00 -10.72 3.15
CA PRO A 83 6.60 -9.41 2.63
C PRO A 83 5.89 -9.45 1.27
N LEU A 84 5.97 -10.56 0.55
CA LEU A 84 5.29 -10.68 -0.72
C LEU A 84 3.88 -11.23 -0.52
N GLY A 85 2.93 -10.67 -1.21
CA GLY A 85 1.56 -11.11 -1.12
C GLY A 85 0.72 -10.54 -2.24
N HIS A 86 -0.58 -10.49 -2.03
CA HIS A 86 -1.53 -10.03 -3.04
C HIS A 86 -2.58 -9.14 -2.40
N ILE A 87 -3.14 -8.26 -3.22
CA ILE A 87 -4.35 -7.52 -2.84
C ILE A 87 -5.40 -7.75 -3.90
N ARG A 88 -6.66 -7.62 -3.48
CA ARG A 88 -7.79 -7.54 -4.41
C ARG A 88 -8.31 -6.12 -4.33
N LEU A 89 -8.25 -5.43 -5.47
CA LEU A 89 -8.68 -4.05 -5.62
C LEU A 89 -9.73 -4.06 -6.72
N ASP A 90 -10.98 -3.78 -6.36
CA ASP A 90 -12.11 -3.97 -7.26
C ASP A 90 -12.12 -5.42 -7.72
N GLU A 91 -12.04 -5.67 -9.03
CA GLU A 91 -12.05 -7.04 -9.53
C GLU A 91 -10.69 -7.52 -9.96
N ARG A 92 -9.64 -6.82 -9.55
CA ARG A 92 -8.28 -7.20 -9.93
C ARG A 92 -7.53 -7.73 -8.73
N GLU A 93 -6.70 -8.72 -8.98
CA GLU A 93 -5.77 -9.21 -7.98
C GLU A 93 -4.36 -8.79 -8.41
N LEU A 94 -3.66 -8.11 -7.53
CA LEU A 94 -2.34 -7.53 -7.83
C LEU A 94 -1.31 -8.07 -6.87
N PRO A 95 -0.14 -8.48 -7.38
CA PRO A 95 0.97 -8.86 -6.49
C PRO A 95 1.59 -7.60 -5.89
N ILE A 96 1.91 -7.67 -4.60
CA ILE A 96 2.50 -6.54 -3.89
C ILE A 96 3.62 -7.00 -2.96
N ARG A 97 4.42 -6.04 -2.56
CA ARG A 97 5.39 -6.19 -1.47
C ARG A 97 5.00 -5.18 -0.40
N ALA A 98 4.99 -5.62 0.85
CA ALA A 98 4.68 -4.76 1.98
C ALA A 98 5.96 -4.38 2.71
N LEU A 99 6.16 -3.09 2.92
CA LEU A 99 7.37 -2.54 3.55
C LEU A 99 6.97 -1.76 4.80
N PRO A 100 7.62 -2.00 5.94
CA PRO A 100 7.34 -1.19 7.12
C PRO A 100 7.58 0.30 6.85
N LEU A 101 6.65 1.14 7.25
CA LEU A 101 6.77 2.59 7.09
C LEU A 101 7.21 3.20 8.41
N ARG A 102 8.43 3.70 8.45
CA ARG A 102 9.02 4.18 9.69
C ARG A 102 9.15 5.69 9.79
N SER A 103 8.88 6.42 8.72
CA SER A 103 8.96 7.88 8.72
C SER A 103 7.91 8.48 9.64
N ALA A 104 8.32 9.28 10.62
CA ALA A 104 7.38 9.95 11.51
C ALA A 104 6.49 10.91 10.72
N ARG A 105 7.08 11.62 9.77
CA ARG A 105 6.34 12.56 8.94
C ARG A 105 5.24 11.86 8.13
N LEU A 106 5.60 10.73 7.50
CA LEU A 106 4.62 9.99 6.70
C LEU A 106 3.58 9.31 7.57
N ASN A 107 3.95 8.85 8.76
CA ASN A 107 2.98 8.27 9.69
C ASN A 107 1.97 9.32 10.15
N ASN A 108 2.42 10.54 10.40
CA ASN A 108 1.50 11.62 10.78
C ASN A 108 0.60 12.01 9.61
N ALA A 109 1.16 12.07 8.39
CA ALA A 109 0.35 12.34 7.20
C ALA A 109 -0.67 11.22 6.97
N THR A 110 -0.33 9.99 7.33
CA THR A 110 -1.25 8.86 7.25
C THR A 110 -2.42 9.02 8.22
N ASP A 111 -2.17 9.51 9.44
CA ASP A 111 -3.25 9.82 10.39
C ASP A 111 -4.25 10.79 9.75
N GLU A 112 -3.75 11.84 9.11
CA GLU A 112 -4.60 12.84 8.46
C GLU A 112 -5.35 12.24 7.28
N ALA A 113 -4.71 11.38 6.53
CA ALA A 113 -5.34 10.74 5.37
C ALA A 113 -6.50 9.83 5.80
N PHE A 114 -6.33 9.08 6.88
CA PHE A 114 -7.41 8.26 7.42
C PHE A 114 -8.58 9.15 7.88
N ALA A 115 -8.27 10.25 8.55
CA ALA A 115 -9.30 11.18 9.03
C ALA A 115 -10.07 11.82 7.86
N SER A 116 -9.37 12.11 6.75
CA SER A 116 -9.99 12.72 5.59
C SER A 116 -10.87 11.76 4.80
N LYS A 117 -10.50 10.49 4.78
CA LYS A 117 -11.19 9.50 3.95
C LYS A 117 -12.34 8.80 4.67
N TYR A 118 -12.17 8.48 5.94
CA TYR A 118 -13.14 7.68 6.71
C TYR A 118 -13.89 8.57 7.68
N VAL A 119 -14.80 9.38 7.12
CA VAL A 119 -15.41 10.50 7.81
C VAL A 119 -16.74 10.20 8.49
N THR A 120 -17.31 9.01 8.32
CA THR A 120 -18.61 8.72 8.92
C THR A 120 -18.49 8.65 10.43
N LYS A 121 -19.60 8.94 11.11
CA LYS A 121 -19.63 8.90 12.56
C LYS A 121 -19.19 7.54 13.10
N ALA A 122 -19.59 6.46 12.43
CA ALA A 122 -19.22 5.10 12.85
C ALA A 122 -17.71 4.85 12.74
N ASN A 123 -17.01 5.57 11.88
CA ASN A 123 -15.59 5.36 11.67
C ASN A 123 -14.70 6.18 12.60
N LEU A 124 -15.26 7.21 13.25
CA LEU A 124 -14.43 8.13 14.03
C LEU A 124 -13.59 7.45 15.11
N LYS A 125 -14.17 6.49 15.81
CA LYS A 125 -13.43 5.82 16.88
C LYS A 125 -12.25 5.00 16.33
N TYR A 126 -12.38 4.48 15.11
CA TYR A 126 -11.29 3.74 14.49
C TYR A 126 -10.21 4.68 13.98
N VAL A 127 -10.60 5.82 13.42
CA VAL A 127 -9.65 6.85 13.00
C VAL A 127 -8.82 7.31 14.20
N GLU A 128 -9.48 7.60 15.32
CA GLU A 128 -8.77 8.02 16.54
C GLU A 128 -7.91 6.90 17.09
N GLY A 129 -8.41 5.66 17.08
CA GLY A 129 -7.65 4.52 17.58
C GLY A 129 -6.39 4.24 16.76
N PHE A 130 -6.42 4.55 15.46
CA PHE A 130 -5.25 4.37 14.61
C PHE A 130 -4.09 5.32 14.95
N LYS A 131 -4.36 6.37 15.70
CA LYS A 131 -3.30 7.31 16.11
C LYS A 131 -2.49 6.81 17.30
N LEU A 132 -2.93 5.73 17.95
CA LEU A 132 -2.19 5.18 19.09
C LEU A 132 -0.82 4.66 18.62
N PRO A 133 0.23 4.90 19.41
CA PRO A 133 1.59 4.51 18.98
C PRO A 133 1.74 3.05 18.58
N ARG A 134 1.11 2.14 19.30
CA ARG A 134 1.20 0.70 18.98
C ARG A 134 0.58 0.37 17.63
N ARG A 135 -0.43 1.14 17.19
CA ARG A 135 -1.06 0.93 15.89
C ARG A 135 -0.30 1.63 14.78
N LYS A 136 0.23 2.83 15.06
CA LYS A 136 1.10 3.50 14.10
C LYS A 136 2.32 2.62 13.77
N ALA A 137 2.79 1.84 14.74
CA ALA A 137 3.93 0.96 14.53
C ALA A 137 3.64 -0.18 13.54
N THR A 138 2.37 -0.44 13.21
CA THR A 138 2.00 -1.49 12.24
C THR A 138 1.80 -0.94 10.83
N THR A 139 2.19 0.29 10.57
CA THR A 139 1.97 0.92 9.26
C THR A 139 2.89 0.29 8.21
N LEU A 140 2.30 -0.09 7.08
CA LEU A 140 3.03 -0.67 5.96
C LEU A 140 2.73 0.12 4.69
N GLU A 141 3.76 0.27 3.87
CA GLU A 141 3.58 0.78 2.51
C GLU A 141 3.51 -0.40 1.56
N LEU A 142 2.57 -0.38 0.62
CA LEU A 142 2.43 -1.41 -0.41
C LEU A 142 3.02 -0.89 -1.70
N VAL A 143 3.89 -1.70 -2.31
CA VAL A 143 4.47 -1.36 -3.61
C VAL A 143 4.21 -2.52 -4.58
N PRO A 144 4.20 -2.26 -5.91
CA PRO A 144 4.05 -3.35 -6.87
C PRO A 144 5.19 -4.35 -6.73
N ALA A 145 4.86 -5.62 -6.81
CA ALA A 145 5.87 -6.68 -6.75
C ALA A 145 6.26 -7.14 -8.14
#